data_5fd12291fe4aa4a05771d69d39beb734
#
_entry.id   5fd12291fe4aa4a05771d69d39beb734
#
_cell.length_a   1.000
_cell.length_b   1.000
_cell.length_c   1.000
_cell.angle_alpha   90.00
_cell.angle_beta   90.00
_cell.angle_gamma   90.00
#
_symmetry.space_group_name_H-M   'P 1'
#
loop_
_entity.id
_entity.type
_entity.pdbx_description
1 polymer ?
#
loop_
_entity_poly.entity_id
_entity_poly.type
_entity_poly.pdbx_seq_one_letter_code
_entity_poly.pdbx_strand_id
1 'polypeptide(L)'
;MAEMKESPTVAPAGTFERRVPEGDSQSRLVCRDCGFINYENPKVVVGSVCTWGEQILLCRRAIHPRSGYWTLPAGYMELHETSADGARREAWEEARASIEIERLLAVYNILRLSQVQLIYRARLLSPDIAAGPESIEVGLFDWGAIPWQDIAFPSVRWALDHYHSAAGRADYPVGSNPPGEWGNYEPGL
;
A
#
# COMPACT_ATOMS: atom_id res chain seq x y z
N MET A 1 24.83 -17.97 -15.62
CA MET A 1 23.39 -17.56 -15.66
C MET A 1 22.59 -18.84 -15.39
N ALA A 2 22.05 -18.97 -14.18
CA ALA A 2 21.21 -20.11 -13.83
C ALA A 2 19.78 -19.76 -14.24
N GLU A 3 19.20 -20.56 -15.13
CA GLU A 3 17.78 -20.48 -15.47
C GLU A 3 16.95 -20.73 -14.21
N MET A 4 16.25 -19.70 -13.74
CA MET A 4 15.20 -19.86 -12.76
C MET A 4 14.05 -20.60 -13.45
N LYS A 5 13.88 -21.88 -13.11
CA LYS A 5 12.69 -22.64 -13.50
C LYS A 5 11.48 -21.99 -12.82
N GLU A 6 10.61 -21.39 -13.64
CA GLU A 6 9.27 -20.99 -13.21
C GLU A 6 8.56 -22.22 -12.64
N SER A 7 8.18 -22.13 -11.36
CA SER A 7 7.25 -23.09 -10.79
C SER A 7 5.88 -22.86 -11.44
N PRO A 8 5.23 -23.89 -11.97
CA PRO A 8 3.91 -23.71 -12.60
C PRO A 8 2.90 -23.29 -11.53
N THR A 9 2.46 -22.05 -11.58
CA THR A 9 1.26 -21.57 -10.88
C THR A 9 0.01 -22.09 -11.58
N VAL A 10 -0.20 -23.40 -11.57
CA VAL A 10 -1.50 -23.97 -11.89
C VAL A 10 -2.29 -23.91 -10.59
N ALA A 11 -3.33 -23.07 -10.55
CA ALA A 11 -4.34 -23.17 -9.50
C ALA A 11 -4.87 -24.61 -9.54
N PRO A 12 -4.74 -25.40 -8.47
CA PRO A 12 -5.15 -26.80 -8.50
C PRO A 12 -6.66 -26.85 -8.74
N ALA A 13 -7.07 -27.51 -9.82
CA ALA A 13 -8.45 -27.90 -10.06
C ALA A 13 -8.77 -29.02 -9.06
N GLY A 14 -9.08 -28.66 -7.80
CA GLY A 14 -9.35 -29.62 -6.75
C GLY A 14 -10.38 -29.10 -5.76
N THR A 15 -11.04 -29.99 -5.06
CA THR A 15 -11.98 -29.66 -4.00
C THR A 15 -11.18 -29.30 -2.73
N PHE A 16 -11.26 -28.04 -2.30
CA PHE A 16 -10.60 -27.59 -1.06
C PHE A 16 -11.51 -27.76 0.15
N GLU A 17 -10.93 -28.14 1.27
CA GLU A 17 -11.58 -28.13 2.57
C GLU A 17 -10.74 -27.38 3.61
N ARG A 18 -11.41 -26.77 4.61
CA ARG A 18 -10.71 -26.17 5.75
C ARG A 18 -10.47 -27.25 6.81
N ARG A 19 -9.21 -27.52 7.09
CA ARG A 19 -8.77 -28.40 8.20
C ARG A 19 -7.41 -27.97 8.73
N VAL A 20 -7.05 -28.45 9.92
CA VAL A 20 -5.70 -28.28 10.47
C VAL A 20 -4.82 -29.37 9.88
N PRO A 21 -3.80 -29.02 9.05
CA PRO A 21 -2.85 -29.99 8.52
C PRO A 21 -2.01 -30.62 9.65
N GLU A 22 -1.46 -31.79 9.39
CA GLU A 22 -0.51 -32.42 10.32
C GLU A 22 0.70 -31.51 10.54
N GLY A 23 1.05 -31.26 11.80
CA GLY A 23 2.15 -30.38 12.19
C GLY A 23 1.84 -28.87 12.16
N ASP A 24 0.62 -28.45 11.79
CA ASP A 24 0.19 -27.03 11.86
C ASP A 24 -0.71 -26.83 13.10
N SER A 25 -0.82 -25.56 13.54
CA SER A 25 -1.74 -25.13 14.61
C SER A 25 -2.94 -24.36 14.09
N GLN A 26 -2.97 -24.05 12.78
CA GLN A 26 -3.98 -23.20 12.14
C GLN A 26 -4.79 -23.99 11.11
N SER A 27 -6.07 -23.61 10.97
CA SER A 27 -6.92 -24.14 9.92
C SER A 27 -6.51 -23.55 8.55
N ARG A 28 -6.23 -24.41 7.57
CA ARG A 28 -5.82 -24.06 6.22
C ARG A 28 -6.80 -24.60 5.19
N LEU A 29 -6.75 -24.05 3.97
CA LEU A 29 -7.38 -24.66 2.81
C LEU A 29 -6.48 -25.77 2.30
N VAL A 30 -6.95 -27.01 2.35
CA VAL A 30 -6.20 -28.20 1.90
C VAL A 30 -6.95 -28.86 0.77
N CYS A 31 -6.25 -29.17 -0.31
CA CYS A 31 -6.80 -29.91 -1.43
C CYS A 31 -7.07 -31.36 -1.03
N ARG A 32 -8.30 -31.86 -1.21
CA ARG A 32 -8.67 -33.23 -0.87
C ARG A 32 -8.01 -34.27 -1.77
N ASP A 33 -7.66 -33.87 -3.01
CA ASP A 33 -7.17 -34.81 -4.01
C ASP A 33 -5.66 -35.04 -3.90
N CYS A 34 -4.87 -33.99 -3.60
CA CYS A 34 -3.41 -34.08 -3.60
C CYS A 34 -2.75 -33.65 -2.28
N GLY A 35 -3.53 -33.19 -1.28
CA GLY A 35 -3.02 -32.72 0.00
C GLY A 35 -2.34 -31.36 -0.04
N PHE A 36 -2.35 -30.64 -1.18
CA PHE A 36 -1.75 -29.29 -1.28
C PHE A 36 -2.37 -28.37 -0.22
N ILE A 37 -1.51 -27.66 0.51
CA ILE A 37 -1.92 -26.69 1.53
C ILE A 37 -1.78 -25.29 0.95
N ASN A 38 -2.92 -24.59 0.86
CA ASN A 38 -2.92 -23.18 0.44
C ASN A 38 -2.64 -22.29 1.65
N TYR A 39 -1.43 -21.76 1.72
CA TYR A 39 -1.04 -20.77 2.73
C TYR A 39 -1.48 -19.37 2.28
N GLU A 40 -2.48 -18.84 2.97
CA GLU A 40 -2.92 -17.46 2.78
C GLU A 40 -2.04 -16.52 3.62
N ASN A 41 -1.35 -15.59 2.97
CA ASN A 41 -0.53 -14.57 3.62
C ASN A 41 -1.25 -13.22 3.64
N PRO A 42 -0.91 -12.32 4.58
CA PRO A 42 -1.36 -10.94 4.52
C PRO A 42 -0.99 -10.30 3.17
N LYS A 43 -1.90 -9.50 2.65
CA LYS A 43 -1.62 -8.72 1.44
C LYS A 43 -0.63 -7.62 1.75
N VAL A 44 0.34 -7.42 0.87
CA VAL A 44 1.28 -6.31 0.97
C VAL A 44 0.76 -5.17 0.11
N VAL A 45 0.66 -3.98 0.70
CA VAL A 45 0.35 -2.71 0.02
C VAL A 45 1.61 -1.88 0.03
N VAL A 46 1.92 -1.24 -1.07
CA VAL A 46 3.07 -0.35 -1.23
C VAL A 46 2.60 1.03 -1.67
N GLY A 47 3.20 2.07 -1.13
CA GLY A 47 2.82 3.43 -1.47
C GLY A 47 3.85 4.44 -1.00
N SER A 48 3.60 5.71 -1.26
CA SER A 48 4.57 6.75 -0.93
C SER A 48 3.94 8.10 -0.62
N VAL A 49 4.57 8.82 0.30
CA VAL A 49 4.41 10.26 0.46
C VAL A 49 5.39 10.91 -0.51
N CYS A 50 4.85 11.38 -1.65
CA CYS A 50 5.62 12.00 -2.73
C CYS A 50 5.58 13.51 -2.61
N THR A 51 6.74 14.17 -2.72
CA THR A 51 6.81 15.63 -2.59
C THR A 51 7.45 16.31 -3.79
N TRP A 52 6.99 17.52 -4.07
CA TRP A 52 7.63 18.49 -4.93
C TRP A 52 7.88 19.77 -4.14
N GLY A 53 9.15 20.03 -3.79
CA GLY A 53 9.46 21.05 -2.79
C GLY A 53 8.80 20.71 -1.45
N GLU A 54 7.94 21.61 -0.95
CA GLU A 54 7.18 21.42 0.30
C GLU A 54 5.77 20.87 0.08
N GLN A 55 5.34 20.73 -1.19
CA GLN A 55 4.02 20.24 -1.54
C GLN A 55 3.97 18.73 -1.60
N ILE A 56 2.84 18.16 -1.21
CA ILE A 56 2.58 16.72 -1.13
C ILE A 56 1.59 16.34 -2.23
N LEU A 57 1.92 15.28 -2.97
CA LEU A 57 1.03 14.69 -3.96
C LEU A 57 -0.08 13.89 -3.28
N LEU A 58 -1.33 14.21 -3.63
CA LEU A 58 -2.49 13.39 -3.29
C LEU A 58 -3.27 13.03 -4.54
N CYS A 59 -3.92 11.87 -4.52
CA CYS A 59 -4.79 11.33 -5.54
C CYS A 59 -6.22 11.28 -5.02
N ARG A 60 -7.21 11.77 -5.78
CA ARG A 60 -8.62 11.66 -5.46
C ARG A 60 -9.18 10.39 -6.09
N ARG A 61 -9.59 9.44 -5.28
CA ARG A 61 -9.97 8.10 -5.69
C ARG A 61 -11.16 8.06 -6.66
N ALA A 62 -11.03 7.34 -7.76
CA ALA A 62 -12.14 7.03 -8.67
C ALA A 62 -12.88 5.73 -8.27
N ILE A 63 -12.24 4.85 -7.47
CA ILE A 63 -12.69 3.49 -7.18
C ILE A 63 -13.11 3.29 -5.73
N HIS A 64 -13.97 2.29 -5.49
CA HIS A 64 -14.31 1.84 -4.13
C HIS A 64 -13.17 1.07 -3.45
N PRO A 65 -13.09 1.10 -2.12
CA PRO A 65 -13.86 1.93 -1.19
C PRO A 65 -13.41 3.40 -1.20
N ARG A 66 -14.23 4.29 -0.67
CA ARG A 66 -13.91 5.72 -0.51
C ARG A 66 -13.66 6.46 -1.84
N SER A 67 -14.44 6.16 -2.90
CA SER A 67 -14.45 6.98 -4.12
C SER A 67 -14.77 8.45 -3.79
N GLY A 68 -14.04 9.38 -4.41
CA GLY A 68 -14.15 10.82 -4.17
C GLY A 68 -13.30 11.36 -3.02
N TYR A 69 -12.68 10.50 -2.19
CA TYR A 69 -11.78 10.89 -1.11
C TYR A 69 -10.31 10.91 -1.56
N TRP A 70 -9.49 11.66 -0.84
CA TRP A 70 -8.08 11.82 -1.13
C TRP A 70 -7.21 10.77 -0.43
N THR A 71 -6.18 10.31 -1.12
CA THR A 71 -5.23 9.33 -0.62
C THR A 71 -3.82 9.62 -1.13
N LEU A 72 -2.83 8.94 -0.57
CA LEU A 72 -1.50 8.81 -1.17
C LEU A 72 -1.56 7.80 -2.33
N PRO A 73 -0.71 7.91 -3.35
CA PRO A 73 -0.57 6.86 -4.35
C PRO A 73 -0.11 5.56 -3.67
N ALA A 74 -0.92 4.52 -3.77
CA ALA A 74 -0.67 3.23 -3.12
C ALA A 74 -1.62 2.13 -3.59
N GLY A 75 -1.09 0.92 -3.78
CA GLY A 75 -1.87 -0.27 -4.12
C GLY A 75 -1.17 -1.56 -3.74
N TYR A 76 -1.69 -2.68 -4.23
CA TYR A 76 -1.11 -3.99 -3.93
C TYR A 76 0.24 -4.17 -4.62
N MET A 77 1.19 -4.70 -3.85
CA MET A 77 2.46 -5.15 -4.39
C MET A 77 2.24 -6.34 -5.34
N GLU A 78 2.80 -6.26 -6.53
CA GLU A 78 2.72 -7.31 -7.54
C GLU A 78 3.81 -8.36 -7.35
N LEU A 79 3.62 -9.53 -7.98
CA LEU A 79 4.65 -10.57 -8.00
C LEU A 79 5.87 -10.10 -8.79
N HIS A 80 7.05 -10.51 -8.32
CA HIS A 80 8.33 -10.25 -8.99
C HIS A 80 8.80 -8.78 -9.03
N GLU A 81 8.19 -7.90 -8.24
CA GLU A 81 8.69 -6.54 -8.04
C GLU A 81 9.25 -6.34 -6.61
N THR A 82 10.14 -5.39 -6.44
CA THR A 82 10.52 -4.92 -5.10
C THR A 82 9.44 -3.97 -4.56
N SER A 83 9.32 -3.86 -3.24
CA SER A 83 8.36 -2.93 -2.63
C SER A 83 8.58 -1.47 -3.04
N ALA A 84 9.84 -1.09 -3.31
CA ALA A 84 10.18 0.24 -3.82
C ALA A 84 9.75 0.42 -5.29
N ASP A 85 9.89 -0.62 -6.12
CA ASP A 85 9.44 -0.57 -7.51
C ASP A 85 7.92 -0.53 -7.58
N GLY A 86 7.23 -1.31 -6.74
CA GLY A 86 5.77 -1.24 -6.61
C GLY A 86 5.29 0.16 -6.21
N ALA A 87 5.96 0.82 -5.25
CA ALA A 87 5.59 2.19 -4.89
C ALA A 87 5.82 3.20 -6.05
N ARG A 88 6.86 3.00 -6.90
CA ARG A 88 7.05 3.81 -8.12
C ARG A 88 5.96 3.54 -9.15
N ARG A 89 5.60 2.26 -9.36
CA ARG A 89 4.54 1.86 -10.28
C ARG A 89 3.20 2.48 -9.87
N GLU A 90 2.81 2.38 -8.60
CA GLU A 90 1.57 2.97 -8.08
C GLU A 90 1.54 4.49 -8.26
N ALA A 91 2.63 5.21 -7.97
CA ALA A 91 2.70 6.64 -8.22
C ALA A 91 2.52 6.99 -9.71
N TRP A 92 3.08 6.18 -10.61
CA TRP A 92 2.88 6.34 -12.03
C TRP A 92 1.45 5.98 -12.49
N GLU A 93 0.89 4.88 -12.01
CA GLU A 93 -0.44 4.42 -12.39
C GLU A 93 -1.54 5.37 -11.94
N GLU A 94 -1.48 5.85 -10.68
CA GLU A 94 -2.51 6.71 -10.09
C GLU A 94 -2.33 8.20 -10.41
N ALA A 95 -1.09 8.67 -10.57
CA ALA A 95 -0.80 10.11 -10.71
C ALA A 95 0.09 10.48 -11.89
N ARG A 96 0.52 9.52 -12.74
CA ARG A 96 1.54 9.74 -13.77
C ARG A 96 2.82 10.38 -13.23
N ALA A 97 3.06 10.21 -11.95
CA ALA A 97 4.17 10.80 -11.23
C ALA A 97 5.43 9.92 -11.32
N SER A 98 6.50 10.46 -11.88
CA SER A 98 7.84 9.86 -11.79
C SER A 98 8.47 10.25 -10.47
N ILE A 99 8.83 9.27 -9.65
CA ILE A 99 9.35 9.49 -8.30
C ILE A 99 10.70 8.83 -8.07
N GLU A 100 11.48 9.43 -7.17
CA GLU A 100 12.64 8.81 -6.57
C GLU A 100 12.34 8.44 -5.12
N ILE A 101 12.47 7.14 -4.81
CA ILE A 101 12.32 6.65 -3.44
C ILE A 101 13.54 7.08 -2.62
N GLU A 102 13.30 7.72 -1.49
CA GLU A 102 14.37 8.12 -0.56
C GLU A 102 14.61 7.04 0.50
N ARG A 103 13.55 6.67 1.25
CA ARG A 103 13.64 5.61 2.27
C ARG A 103 12.25 5.16 2.75
N LEU A 104 12.21 4.05 3.48
CA LEU A 104 11.00 3.59 4.15
C LEU A 104 10.60 4.59 5.24
N LEU A 105 9.37 5.08 5.17
CA LEU A 105 8.79 6.02 6.13
C LEU A 105 8.08 5.30 7.26
N ALA A 106 7.24 4.32 6.91
CA ALA A 106 6.43 3.61 7.90
C ALA A 106 6.02 2.21 7.43
N VAL A 107 5.72 1.34 8.41
CA VAL A 107 5.07 0.05 8.21
C VAL A 107 3.78 0.02 9.04
N TYR A 108 2.63 -0.11 8.38
CA TYR A 108 1.34 -0.18 9.05
C TYR A 108 0.72 -1.58 8.92
N ASN A 109 0.04 -2.00 9.97
CA ASN A 109 -0.71 -3.26 10.02
C ASN A 109 -2.21 -2.95 10.08
N ILE A 110 -2.94 -3.33 9.04
CA ILE A 110 -4.40 -3.14 8.97
C ILE A 110 -5.05 -4.50 9.22
N LEU A 111 -5.26 -4.82 10.49
CA LEU A 111 -5.63 -6.17 10.93
C LEU A 111 -6.94 -6.65 10.30
N ARG A 112 -7.96 -5.78 10.24
CA ARG A 112 -9.26 -6.13 9.67
C ARG A 112 -9.19 -6.60 8.22
N LEU A 113 -8.22 -6.09 7.46
CA LEU A 113 -8.02 -6.43 6.05
C LEU A 113 -6.91 -7.46 5.82
N SER A 114 -6.24 -7.90 6.90
CA SER A 114 -5.02 -8.72 6.80
C SER A 114 -4.02 -8.09 5.82
N GLN A 115 -3.68 -6.81 6.03
CA GLN A 115 -2.74 -6.06 5.19
C GLN A 115 -1.53 -5.57 5.98
N VAL A 116 -0.39 -5.56 5.31
CA VAL A 116 0.82 -4.84 5.72
C VAL A 116 1.08 -3.76 4.68
N GLN A 117 1.16 -2.50 5.11
CA GLN A 117 1.39 -1.36 4.24
C GLN A 117 2.81 -0.84 4.44
N LEU A 118 3.60 -0.80 3.36
CA LEU A 118 4.94 -0.24 3.31
C LEU A 118 4.85 1.14 2.66
N ILE A 119 5.01 2.18 3.45
CA ILE A 119 4.93 3.56 2.95
C ILE A 119 6.33 4.16 2.89
N TYR A 120 6.68 4.66 1.72
CA TYR A 120 7.96 5.30 1.46
C TYR A 120 7.86 6.83 1.52
N ARG A 121 8.95 7.46 1.90
CA ARG A 121 9.22 8.86 1.58
C ARG A 121 9.84 8.90 0.19
N ALA A 122 9.31 9.78 -0.67
CA ALA A 122 9.76 9.92 -2.04
C ALA A 122 9.69 11.39 -2.48
N ARG A 123 10.46 11.74 -3.51
CA ARG A 123 10.36 13.03 -4.18
C ARG A 123 9.94 12.85 -5.64
N LEU A 124 9.17 13.78 -6.16
CA LEU A 124 8.87 13.84 -7.58
C LEU A 124 10.11 14.25 -8.36
N LEU A 125 10.28 13.69 -9.56
CA LEU A 125 11.34 14.08 -10.50
C LEU A 125 10.93 15.28 -11.36
N SER A 126 9.63 15.54 -11.52
CA SER A 126 9.06 16.74 -12.12
C SER A 126 7.69 17.04 -11.49
N PRO A 127 7.17 18.28 -11.61
CA PRO A 127 5.82 18.62 -11.15
C PRO A 127 4.72 18.15 -12.11
N ASP A 128 5.08 17.51 -13.23
CA ASP A 128 4.15 17.05 -14.24
C ASP A 128 3.41 15.82 -13.72
N ILE A 129 2.17 16.02 -13.28
CA ILE A 129 1.27 14.99 -12.76
C ILE A 129 -0.04 15.00 -13.53
N ALA A 130 -0.67 13.84 -13.65
CA ALA A 130 -1.99 13.69 -14.26
C ALA A 130 -2.73 12.51 -13.65
N ALA A 131 -4.05 12.61 -13.53
CA ALA A 131 -4.86 11.52 -13.01
C ALA A 131 -4.74 10.27 -13.89
N GLY A 132 -4.44 9.16 -13.26
CA GLY A 132 -4.52 7.83 -13.86
C GLY A 132 -5.93 7.26 -13.82
N PRO A 133 -6.14 6.02 -14.30
CA PRO A 133 -7.47 5.41 -14.40
C PRO A 133 -8.22 5.28 -13.06
N GLU A 134 -7.48 5.13 -11.96
CA GLU A 134 -8.04 4.97 -10.61
C GLU A 134 -8.16 6.28 -9.84
N SER A 135 -7.81 7.42 -10.48
CA SER A 135 -7.89 8.77 -9.90
C SER A 135 -8.86 9.66 -10.67
N ILE A 136 -9.76 10.33 -9.96
CA ILE A 136 -10.61 11.40 -10.53
C ILE A 136 -9.76 12.64 -10.79
N GLU A 137 -8.84 12.91 -9.87
CA GLU A 137 -8.06 14.13 -9.77
C GLU A 137 -6.77 13.86 -9.01
N VAL A 138 -5.71 14.59 -9.31
CA VAL A 138 -4.47 14.61 -8.56
C VAL A 138 -4.04 16.04 -8.31
N GLY A 139 -3.36 16.29 -7.20
CA GLY A 139 -2.92 17.63 -6.84
C GLY A 139 -1.71 17.64 -5.93
N LEU A 140 -0.99 18.77 -5.98
CA LEU A 140 0.10 19.10 -5.07
C LEU A 140 -0.44 20.06 -4.01
N PHE A 141 -0.33 19.68 -2.75
CA PHE A 141 -0.92 20.39 -1.62
C PHE A 141 0.17 20.88 -0.65
N ASP A 142 0.15 22.14 -0.31
CA ASP A 142 0.85 22.63 0.86
C ASP A 142 0.24 21.99 2.11
N TRP A 143 1.02 21.79 3.16
CA TRP A 143 0.57 21.12 4.39
C TRP A 143 -0.75 21.68 4.94
N GLY A 144 -0.88 23.01 4.97
CA GLY A 144 -2.08 23.68 5.46
C GLY A 144 -3.29 23.60 4.52
N ALA A 145 -3.09 23.18 3.27
CA ALA A 145 -4.13 23.07 2.25
C ALA A 145 -4.60 21.61 2.04
N ILE A 146 -4.02 20.64 2.75
CA ILE A 146 -4.44 19.24 2.69
C ILE A 146 -5.92 19.13 3.08
N PRO A 147 -6.75 18.45 2.26
CA PRO A 147 -8.18 18.27 2.54
C PRO A 147 -8.42 17.22 3.64
N TRP A 148 -8.04 17.53 4.87
CA TRP A 148 -8.01 16.58 6.00
C TRP A 148 -9.35 15.88 6.27
N GLN A 149 -10.48 16.54 6.01
CA GLN A 149 -11.80 15.95 6.23
C GLN A 149 -12.15 14.89 5.18
N ASP A 150 -11.53 15.00 4.00
CA ASP A 150 -11.77 14.12 2.87
C ASP A 150 -10.65 13.11 2.66
N ILE A 151 -9.78 12.88 3.64
CA ILE A 151 -8.77 11.81 3.58
C ILE A 151 -9.45 10.45 3.71
N ALA A 152 -9.13 9.55 2.76
CA ALA A 152 -9.80 8.28 2.59
C ALA A 152 -9.62 7.30 3.76
N PHE A 153 -8.40 7.21 4.30
CA PHE A 153 -8.04 6.16 5.26
C PHE A 153 -7.22 6.71 6.43
N PRO A 154 -7.38 6.15 7.64
CA PRO A 154 -6.55 6.53 8.79
C PRO A 154 -5.06 6.41 8.52
N SER A 155 -4.62 5.35 7.83
CA SER A 155 -3.20 5.13 7.52
C SER A 155 -2.58 6.23 6.64
N VAL A 156 -3.37 6.90 5.81
CA VAL A 156 -2.93 8.07 5.03
C VAL A 156 -2.63 9.24 5.98
N ARG A 157 -3.49 9.49 6.97
CA ARG A 157 -3.25 10.54 8.00
C ARG A 157 -1.97 10.22 8.77
N TRP A 158 -1.81 8.98 9.23
CA TRP A 158 -0.61 8.56 9.94
C TRP A 158 0.67 8.76 9.11
N ALA A 159 0.61 8.43 7.81
CA ALA A 159 1.76 8.61 6.92
C ALA A 159 2.12 10.08 6.73
N LEU A 160 1.12 10.95 6.57
CA LEU A 160 1.30 12.40 6.48
C LEU A 160 1.89 12.96 7.79
N ASP A 161 1.38 12.54 8.94
CA ASP A 161 1.88 12.96 10.26
C ASP A 161 3.32 12.49 10.51
N HIS A 162 3.64 11.24 10.17
CA HIS A 162 5.01 10.72 10.24
C HIS A 162 5.95 11.47 9.30
N TYR A 163 5.51 11.77 8.08
CA TYR A 163 6.28 12.58 7.14
C TYR A 163 6.56 13.97 7.70
N HIS A 164 5.54 14.64 8.22
CA HIS A 164 5.68 15.98 8.80
C HIS A 164 6.62 15.99 10.02
N SER A 165 6.48 14.99 10.89
CA SER A 165 7.34 14.83 12.07
C SER A 165 8.80 14.51 11.71
N ALA A 166 9.04 13.93 10.53
CA ALA A 166 10.37 13.63 10.00
C ALA A 166 10.93 14.75 9.10
N ALA A 167 10.19 15.87 8.93
CA ALA A 167 10.61 16.97 8.06
C ALA A 167 11.97 17.51 8.45
N GLY A 168 12.84 17.77 7.47
CA GLY A 168 14.20 18.26 7.67
C GLY A 168 15.20 17.24 8.28
N ARG A 169 14.76 16.00 8.56
CA ARG A 169 15.61 14.94 9.13
C ARG A 169 16.02 13.94 8.05
N ALA A 170 17.32 13.71 7.92
CA ALA A 170 17.85 12.65 7.07
C ALA A 170 17.69 11.26 7.70
N ASP A 171 17.67 11.21 9.04
CA ASP A 171 17.49 9.98 9.81
C ASP A 171 16.30 10.11 10.78
N TYR A 172 15.38 9.13 10.72
CA TYR A 172 14.20 9.02 11.58
C TYR A 172 13.82 7.54 11.75
N PRO A 173 13.21 7.17 12.87
CA PRO A 173 12.72 5.81 13.06
C PRO A 173 11.57 5.54 12.07
N VAL A 174 11.49 4.29 11.60
CA VAL A 174 10.36 3.84 10.78
C VAL A 174 9.09 3.92 11.63
N GLY A 175 8.08 4.64 11.12
CA GLY A 175 6.80 4.80 11.77
C GLY A 175 6.01 3.48 11.83
N SER A 176 5.06 3.41 12.74
CA SER A 176 4.12 2.29 12.87
C SER A 176 2.73 2.83 13.20
N ASN A 177 1.75 1.93 13.34
CA ASN A 177 0.42 2.33 13.82
C ASN A 177 0.52 3.15 15.11
N PRO A 178 -0.24 4.22 15.26
CA PRO A 178 -0.40 4.87 16.56
C PRO A 178 -0.92 3.86 17.61
N PRO A 179 -0.56 4.02 18.90
CA PRO A 179 -1.00 3.12 19.96
C PRO A 179 -2.53 2.95 20.00
N GLY A 180 -2.99 1.72 19.93
CA GLY A 180 -4.43 1.40 19.95
C GLY A 180 -5.16 1.54 18.61
N GLU A 181 -4.47 1.96 17.55
CA GLU A 181 -5.03 2.16 16.22
C GLU A 181 -4.74 0.96 15.28
N TRP A 182 -5.78 0.46 14.62
CA TRP A 182 -5.68 -0.71 13.72
C TRP A 182 -6.13 -0.42 12.29
N GLY A 183 -6.24 0.85 11.92
CA GLY A 183 -6.62 1.27 10.57
C GLY A 183 -8.10 1.03 10.23
N ASN A 184 -8.94 0.88 11.23
CA ASN A 184 -10.37 0.76 11.03
C ASN A 184 -10.94 2.13 10.63
N TYR A 185 -11.70 2.17 9.55
CA TYR A 185 -12.62 3.26 9.29
C TYR A 185 -14.04 2.71 9.41
N GLU A 186 -14.94 3.48 9.94
CA GLU A 186 -16.37 3.10 9.94
C GLU A 186 -16.93 3.33 8.53
N PRO A 187 -17.46 2.28 7.87
CA PRO A 187 -18.15 2.47 6.61
C PRO A 187 -19.46 3.22 6.90
N GLY A 188 -19.52 4.50 6.54
CA GLY A 188 -20.78 5.26 6.67
C GLY A 188 -20.69 6.67 7.22
N LEU A 189 -19.51 7.24 7.41
CA LEU A 189 -19.33 8.69 7.62
C LEU A 189 -18.89 9.35 6.33
#